data_f7d28ae26d1321d3ade0a5f7cef24f47
#
_entry.id   f7d28ae26d1321d3ade0a5f7cef24f47
#
_cell.length_a   1.000
_cell.length_b   1.000
_cell.length_c   1.000
_cell.angle_alpha   90.00
_cell.angle_beta   90.00
_cell.angle_gamma   90.00
#
_symmetry.space_group_name_H-M   'P 1'
#
loop_
_entity.id
_entity.type
_entity.pdbx_description
1 polymer ?
#
loop_
_entity_poly.entity_id
_entity_poly.type
_entity_poly.pdbx_seq_one_letter_code
_entity_poly.pdbx_strand_id
1 'polypeptide(L)'
;MAIGTQTASARRSNFEAILELIVAEQTEYLHTLGVPVDAIDVYRNSLIYNVPGGKLTRGMSVVDTVEILKGEPLDQGEYFKAALLGWCIELLQAYFLVADDIVDSSIMRRGRPCWYRLPHVGLKAIKDCAIVQGAVYQLLKAHFRLEPYYIDLVDLFHETTYQTEMGQLIDLITAPEDKVNLSKFSLERHRLIVIYKTAFYSFYLPVACALLVSKIPYSYSLPSGATVQPFDVSRSILIPLGEYFQIQDDFLDFSGTPEQIGKIGTDIVDNKCSWVVNTAIRLANPEQRKILDENYGRKDAEKEKVVKALFEELKIRDVYAEYEEKVVSELRQKIGEIVEVPGGLKKEVFNSFLDKIYKRKK
;
A
#
# COMPACT_ATOMS: atom_id res chain seq x y z
N MET A 1 29.60 -3.60 -10.44
CA MET A 1 29.57 -4.69 -9.45
C MET A 1 28.18 -5.33 -9.55
N ALA A 2 28.10 -6.63 -9.71
CA ALA A 2 26.83 -7.34 -9.81
C ALA A 2 26.04 -7.26 -8.51
N ILE A 3 24.76 -6.88 -8.57
CA ILE A 3 23.87 -6.67 -7.41
C ILE A 3 23.42 -8.01 -6.77
N GLY A 4 23.68 -9.14 -7.42
CA GLY A 4 23.13 -10.47 -7.07
C GLY A 4 23.59 -11.14 -5.76
N THR A 5 24.34 -10.47 -4.89
CA THR A 5 24.81 -11.02 -3.59
C THR A 5 24.69 -10.03 -2.43
N GLN A 6 23.94 -8.94 -2.61
CA GLN A 6 23.81 -7.90 -1.57
C GLN A 6 22.91 -8.35 -0.42
N THR A 7 23.29 -8.00 0.83
CA THR A 7 22.45 -8.18 2.01
C THR A 7 21.20 -7.32 1.91
N ALA A 8 20.11 -7.70 2.61
CA ALA A 8 18.87 -6.89 2.65
C ALA A 8 19.13 -5.45 3.11
N SER A 9 20.07 -5.24 4.04
CA SER A 9 20.48 -3.92 4.50
C SER A 9 21.16 -3.11 3.39
N ALA A 10 22.06 -3.70 2.61
CA ALA A 10 22.74 -3.03 1.52
C ALA A 10 21.75 -2.66 0.38
N ARG A 11 20.82 -3.56 0.05
CA ARG A 11 19.75 -3.28 -0.92
C ARG A 11 18.90 -2.09 -0.50
N ARG A 12 18.52 -2.05 0.78
CA ARG A 12 17.77 -0.93 1.34
C ARG A 12 18.56 0.38 1.29
N SER A 13 19.84 0.38 1.71
CA SER A 13 20.68 1.59 1.68
C SER A 13 20.88 2.11 0.26
N ASN A 14 21.05 1.23 -0.72
CA ASN A 14 21.16 1.63 -2.13
C ASN A 14 19.85 2.26 -2.65
N PHE A 15 18.71 1.71 -2.24
CA PHE A 15 17.41 2.29 -2.59
C PHE A 15 17.21 3.66 -1.93
N GLU A 16 17.55 3.79 -0.64
CA GLU A 16 17.47 5.06 0.11
C GLU A 16 18.35 6.16 -0.48
N ALA A 17 19.54 5.83 -1.00
CA ALA A 17 20.42 6.79 -1.67
C ALA A 17 19.81 7.45 -2.92
N ILE A 18 18.89 6.78 -3.60
CA ILE A 18 18.17 7.35 -4.75
C ILE A 18 17.23 8.50 -4.32
N LEU A 19 16.67 8.46 -3.09
CA LEU A 19 15.84 9.57 -2.61
C LEU A 19 16.63 10.86 -2.48
N GLU A 20 17.89 10.79 -2.06
CA GLU A 20 18.75 11.99 -1.96
C GLU A 20 18.94 12.63 -3.34
N LEU A 21 19.15 11.82 -4.38
CA LEU A 21 19.24 12.30 -5.76
C LEU A 21 17.93 12.92 -6.24
N ILE A 22 16.79 12.29 -5.93
CA ILE A 22 15.46 12.82 -6.26
C ILE A 22 15.23 14.18 -5.59
N VAL A 23 15.52 14.31 -4.30
CA VAL A 23 15.34 15.57 -3.58
C VAL A 23 16.24 16.67 -4.16
N ALA A 24 17.49 16.35 -4.46
CA ALA A 24 18.42 17.29 -5.09
C ALA A 24 17.92 17.75 -6.47
N GLU A 25 17.50 16.82 -7.33
CA GLU A 25 16.97 17.12 -8.67
C GLU A 25 15.71 17.98 -8.61
N GLN A 26 14.76 17.62 -7.72
CA GLN A 26 13.51 18.37 -7.58
C GLN A 26 13.76 19.80 -7.08
N THR A 27 14.68 20.00 -6.13
CA THR A 27 15.03 21.34 -5.64
C THR A 27 15.75 22.15 -6.70
N GLU A 28 16.67 21.56 -7.45
CA GLU A 28 17.35 22.23 -8.55
C GLU A 28 16.38 22.64 -9.66
N TYR A 29 15.44 21.76 -10.01
CA TYR A 29 14.38 22.09 -10.97
C TYR A 29 13.59 23.33 -10.54
N LEU A 30 13.24 23.45 -9.25
CA LEU A 30 12.54 24.64 -8.76
C LEU A 30 13.40 25.92 -8.82
N HIS A 31 14.72 25.82 -8.62
CA HIS A 31 15.63 26.93 -8.86
C HIS A 31 15.60 27.40 -10.32
N THR A 32 15.56 26.47 -11.29
CA THR A 32 15.45 26.84 -12.72
C THR A 32 14.14 27.55 -13.06
N LEU A 33 13.08 27.34 -12.27
CA LEU A 33 11.79 28.05 -12.41
C LEU A 33 11.77 29.42 -11.70
N GLY A 34 12.85 29.79 -11.01
CA GLY A 34 12.92 31.03 -10.24
C GLY A 34 12.09 31.02 -8.95
N VAL A 35 11.78 29.83 -8.41
CA VAL A 35 11.09 29.70 -7.14
C VAL A 35 11.97 30.25 -6.00
N PRO A 36 11.43 31.06 -5.07
CA PRO A 36 12.20 31.59 -3.94
C PRO A 36 12.79 30.48 -3.05
N VAL A 37 14.00 30.72 -2.52
CA VAL A 37 14.75 29.72 -1.72
C VAL A 37 13.98 29.25 -0.51
N ASP A 38 13.27 30.13 0.19
CA ASP A 38 12.45 29.80 1.36
C ASP A 38 11.29 28.85 1.01
N ALA A 39 10.68 28.99 -0.17
CA ALA A 39 9.66 28.06 -0.67
C ALA A 39 10.28 26.68 -1.04
N ILE A 40 11.48 26.69 -1.64
CA ILE A 40 12.22 25.46 -1.95
C ILE A 40 12.58 24.72 -0.66
N ASP A 41 13.00 25.42 0.39
CA ASP A 41 13.32 24.82 1.68
C ASP A 41 12.10 24.19 2.35
N VAL A 42 10.92 24.83 2.29
CA VAL A 42 9.66 24.24 2.77
C VAL A 42 9.33 22.95 2.03
N TYR A 43 9.42 22.97 0.71
CA TYR A 43 9.18 21.78 -0.13
C TYR A 43 10.14 20.65 0.20
N ARG A 44 11.45 20.94 0.24
CA ARG A 44 12.49 19.98 0.60
C ARG A 44 12.23 19.35 1.97
N ASN A 45 11.89 20.16 2.96
CA ASN A 45 11.59 19.70 4.32
C ASN A 45 10.35 18.79 4.33
N SER A 46 9.32 19.10 3.55
CA SER A 46 8.13 18.25 3.40
C SER A 46 8.51 16.88 2.83
N LEU A 47 9.34 16.82 1.78
CA LEU A 47 9.82 15.54 1.21
C LEU A 47 10.60 14.73 2.24
N ILE A 48 11.60 15.33 2.90
CA ILE A 48 12.47 14.65 3.86
C ILE A 48 11.68 14.18 5.11
N TYR A 49 10.63 14.89 5.48
CA TYR A 49 9.83 14.51 6.63
C TYR A 49 8.85 13.39 6.29
N ASN A 50 8.15 13.44 5.18
CA ASN A 50 6.99 12.59 4.92
C ASN A 50 7.31 11.31 4.12
N VAL A 51 8.35 11.32 3.28
CA VAL A 51 8.60 10.22 2.34
C VAL A 51 9.38 9.07 2.96
N PRO A 52 10.56 9.27 3.61
CA PRO A 52 11.35 8.19 4.19
C PRO A 52 10.77 7.67 5.51
N GLY A 53 11.44 6.67 6.10
CA GLY A 53 11.16 6.16 7.45
C GLY A 53 10.12 5.04 7.52
N GLY A 54 9.55 4.61 6.39
CA GLY A 54 8.74 3.40 6.28
C GLY A 54 9.56 2.14 6.03
N LYS A 55 8.85 1.01 5.81
CA LYS A 55 9.48 -0.27 5.41
C LYS A 55 10.00 -0.25 3.97
N LEU A 56 9.55 0.70 3.14
CA LEU A 56 9.89 0.88 1.72
C LEU A 56 9.58 -0.36 0.86
N THR A 57 8.68 -1.22 1.34
CA THR A 57 8.37 -2.49 0.67
C THR A 57 7.69 -2.29 -0.69
N ARG A 58 6.88 -1.26 -0.84
CA ARG A 58 6.20 -0.96 -2.11
C ARG A 58 7.20 -0.52 -3.17
N GLY A 59 8.04 0.44 -2.83
CA GLY A 59 9.07 0.94 -3.73
C GLY A 59 10.10 -0.12 -4.08
N MET A 60 10.63 -0.83 -3.09
CA MET A 60 11.61 -1.89 -3.31
C MET A 60 11.05 -3.06 -4.13
N SER A 61 9.74 -3.35 -4.05
CA SER A 61 9.14 -4.43 -4.83
C SER A 61 9.13 -4.15 -6.33
N VAL A 62 9.23 -2.90 -6.79
CA VAL A 62 9.46 -2.60 -8.20
C VAL A 62 10.82 -3.14 -8.64
N VAL A 63 11.87 -2.83 -7.88
CA VAL A 63 13.23 -3.33 -8.16
C VAL A 63 13.29 -4.84 -8.12
N ASP A 64 12.74 -5.46 -7.05
CA ASP A 64 12.69 -6.92 -6.90
C ASP A 64 11.98 -7.57 -8.10
N THR A 65 10.86 -6.99 -8.55
CA THR A 65 10.09 -7.53 -9.68
C THR A 65 10.85 -7.41 -10.99
N VAL A 66 11.51 -6.28 -11.26
CA VAL A 66 12.33 -6.11 -12.48
C VAL A 66 13.49 -7.10 -12.50
N GLU A 67 14.17 -7.31 -11.36
CA GLU A 67 15.25 -8.32 -11.25
C GLU A 67 14.73 -9.73 -11.53
N ILE A 68 13.58 -10.10 -10.96
CA ILE A 68 12.96 -11.42 -11.19
C ILE A 68 12.59 -11.58 -12.67
N LEU A 69 11.96 -10.57 -13.28
CA LEU A 69 11.56 -10.64 -14.68
C LEU A 69 12.75 -10.75 -15.62
N LYS A 70 13.81 -10.01 -15.36
CA LYS A 70 15.06 -10.06 -16.12
C LYS A 70 15.79 -11.39 -15.95
N GLY A 71 15.81 -11.94 -14.72
CA GLY A 71 16.47 -13.21 -14.37
C GLY A 71 17.98 -13.09 -14.20
N GLU A 72 18.50 -11.87 -14.19
CA GLU A 72 19.91 -11.54 -13.95
C GLU A 72 20.01 -10.18 -13.24
N PRO A 73 21.16 -9.84 -12.63
CA PRO A 73 21.35 -8.55 -11.96
C PRO A 73 21.09 -7.37 -12.88
N LEU A 74 20.47 -6.32 -12.34
CA LEU A 74 20.25 -5.08 -13.07
C LEU A 74 21.58 -4.33 -13.26
N ASP A 75 21.77 -3.72 -14.42
CA ASP A 75 22.81 -2.72 -14.57
C ASP A 75 22.42 -1.42 -13.82
N GLN A 76 23.36 -0.46 -13.78
CA GLN A 76 23.15 0.76 -13.02
C GLN A 76 21.98 1.62 -13.56
N GLY A 77 21.78 1.65 -14.86
CA GLY A 77 20.70 2.41 -15.50
C GLY A 77 19.32 1.76 -15.27
N GLU A 78 19.25 0.43 -15.41
CA GLU A 78 18.06 -0.35 -15.13
C GLU A 78 17.65 -0.25 -13.66
N TYR A 79 18.64 -0.39 -12.75
CA TYR A 79 18.40 -0.23 -11.32
C TYR A 79 17.86 1.16 -11.00
N PHE A 80 18.49 2.21 -11.54
CA PHE A 80 18.05 3.59 -11.31
C PHE A 80 16.60 3.80 -11.76
N LYS A 81 16.23 3.35 -12.97
CA LYS A 81 14.85 3.47 -13.47
C LYS A 81 13.84 2.71 -12.60
N ALA A 82 14.16 1.48 -12.20
CA ALA A 82 13.30 0.68 -11.34
C ALA A 82 13.15 1.32 -9.95
N ALA A 83 14.25 1.77 -9.34
CA ALA A 83 14.25 2.43 -8.04
C ALA A 83 13.51 3.78 -8.08
N LEU A 84 13.66 4.54 -9.16
CA LEU A 84 12.95 5.82 -9.35
C LEU A 84 11.42 5.61 -9.41
N LEU A 85 10.94 4.60 -10.16
CA LEU A 85 9.52 4.22 -10.15
C LEU A 85 9.08 3.77 -8.76
N GLY A 86 9.92 3.02 -8.06
CA GLY A 86 9.68 2.67 -6.66
C GLY A 86 9.50 3.89 -5.77
N TRP A 87 10.35 4.91 -5.92
CA TRP A 87 10.21 6.17 -5.18
C TRP A 87 8.99 6.99 -5.60
N CYS A 88 8.57 6.93 -6.86
CA CYS A 88 7.29 7.53 -7.28
C CYS A 88 6.11 6.91 -6.51
N ILE A 89 6.14 5.60 -6.23
CA ILE A 89 5.11 4.92 -5.41
C ILE A 89 5.21 5.33 -3.94
N GLU A 90 6.40 5.44 -3.37
CA GLU A 90 6.57 5.89 -1.98
C GLU A 90 6.18 7.38 -1.81
N LEU A 91 6.41 8.23 -2.82
CA LEU A 91 5.90 9.61 -2.88
C LEU A 91 4.37 9.63 -2.93
N LEU A 92 3.76 8.81 -3.79
CA LEU A 92 2.31 8.68 -3.87
C LEU A 92 1.73 8.21 -2.53
N GLN A 93 2.37 7.25 -1.87
CA GLN A 93 1.99 6.83 -0.52
C GLN A 93 2.12 7.98 0.50
N ALA A 94 3.18 8.77 0.43
CA ALA A 94 3.36 9.91 1.34
C ALA A 94 2.22 10.95 1.17
N TYR A 95 1.81 11.21 -0.07
CA TYR A 95 0.64 12.03 -0.37
C TYR A 95 -0.61 11.51 0.34
N PHE A 96 -0.97 10.22 0.15
CA PHE A 96 -2.12 9.61 0.79
C PHE A 96 -2.03 9.67 2.31
N LEU A 97 -0.87 9.36 2.90
CA LEU A 97 -0.71 9.33 4.35
C LEU A 97 -0.82 10.72 4.99
N VAL A 98 -0.30 11.78 4.36
CA VAL A 98 -0.44 13.16 4.89
C VAL A 98 -1.89 13.61 4.81
N ALA A 99 -2.61 13.30 3.73
CA ALA A 99 -4.02 13.61 3.59
C ALA A 99 -4.88 12.82 4.61
N ASP A 100 -4.64 11.53 4.75
CA ASP A 100 -5.30 10.63 5.69
C ASP A 100 -5.10 11.09 7.15
N ASP A 101 -3.86 11.43 7.53
CA ASP A 101 -3.54 11.94 8.87
C ASP A 101 -4.34 13.20 9.24
N ILE A 102 -4.59 14.10 8.28
CA ILE A 102 -5.40 15.32 8.50
C ILE A 102 -6.86 14.95 8.73
N VAL A 103 -7.42 14.10 7.88
CA VAL A 103 -8.82 13.71 7.91
C VAL A 103 -9.15 12.89 9.15
N ASP A 104 -8.29 11.93 9.50
CA ASP A 104 -8.43 11.06 10.68
C ASP A 104 -7.97 11.74 11.98
N SER A 105 -7.55 13.02 11.94
CA SER A 105 -7.01 13.73 13.10
C SER A 105 -5.86 12.97 13.81
N SER A 106 -5.10 12.18 13.06
CA SER A 106 -4.00 11.34 13.57
C SER A 106 -2.95 12.16 14.31
N ILE A 107 -2.36 11.59 15.36
CA ILE A 107 -1.38 12.31 16.21
C ILE A 107 0.05 11.98 15.78
N MET A 108 0.33 10.71 15.50
CA MET A 108 1.67 10.18 15.25
C MET A 108 1.71 9.37 13.95
N ARG A 109 2.79 9.53 13.19
CA ARG A 109 3.12 8.73 12.00
C ARG A 109 4.59 8.30 12.03
N ARG A 110 4.87 7.01 11.91
CA ARG A 110 6.25 6.47 11.92
C ARG A 110 7.07 6.94 13.13
N GLY A 111 6.45 6.98 14.32
CA GLY A 111 7.12 7.38 15.57
C GLY A 111 7.35 8.89 15.72
N ARG A 112 6.83 9.74 14.84
CA ARG A 112 6.91 11.20 14.87
C ARG A 112 5.52 11.83 14.85
N PRO A 113 5.34 13.09 15.31
CA PRO A 113 4.09 13.81 15.10
C PRO A 113 3.69 13.83 13.62
N CYS A 114 2.40 13.70 13.30
CA CYS A 114 1.93 13.88 11.93
C CYS A 114 2.33 15.26 11.40
N TRP A 115 2.64 15.38 10.10
CA TRP A 115 3.17 16.59 9.48
C TRP A 115 2.32 17.82 9.80
N TYR A 116 1.00 17.72 9.68
CA TYR A 116 0.08 18.81 9.96
C TYR A 116 0.04 19.24 11.45
N ARG A 117 0.53 18.40 12.38
CA ARG A 117 0.62 18.72 13.82
C ARG A 117 1.80 19.62 14.16
N LEU A 118 2.75 19.77 13.26
CA LEU A 118 3.89 20.65 13.51
C LEU A 118 3.43 22.13 13.57
N PRO A 119 3.86 22.92 14.57
CA PRO A 119 3.34 24.28 14.80
C PRO A 119 3.48 25.23 13.59
N HIS A 120 4.53 25.04 12.78
CA HIS A 120 4.80 25.86 11.59
C HIS A 120 4.08 25.38 10.32
N VAL A 121 3.46 24.19 10.35
CA VAL A 121 2.77 23.56 9.22
C VAL A 121 1.25 23.77 9.31
N GLY A 122 0.57 23.12 10.24
CA GLY A 122 -0.88 23.16 10.35
C GLY A 122 -1.57 22.70 9.07
N LEU A 123 -2.70 23.29 8.72
CA LEU A 123 -3.46 22.92 7.51
C LEU A 123 -2.75 23.25 6.18
N LYS A 124 -1.60 23.94 6.19
CA LYS A 124 -0.77 24.07 4.98
C LYS A 124 -0.35 22.71 4.42
N ALA A 125 -0.29 21.69 5.28
CA ALA A 125 -0.05 20.31 4.88
C ALA A 125 -0.94 19.84 3.71
N ILE A 126 -2.14 20.40 3.51
CA ILE A 126 -3.01 20.13 2.35
C ILE A 126 -2.32 20.54 1.03
N LYS A 127 -1.55 21.64 1.03
CA LYS A 127 -0.77 22.02 -0.15
C LYS A 127 0.49 21.19 -0.30
N ASP A 128 1.13 20.88 0.82
CA ASP A 128 2.37 20.10 0.82
C ASP A 128 2.12 18.69 0.25
N CYS A 129 1.02 18.02 0.64
CA CYS A 129 0.71 16.70 0.10
C CYS A 129 0.40 16.76 -1.42
N ALA A 130 -0.33 17.77 -1.89
CA ALA A 130 -0.59 17.94 -3.33
C ALA A 130 0.69 18.19 -4.14
N ILE A 131 1.66 18.92 -3.58
CA ILE A 131 2.96 19.15 -4.23
C ILE A 131 3.77 17.86 -4.27
N VAL A 132 3.74 17.05 -3.20
CA VAL A 132 4.38 15.71 -3.19
C VAL A 132 3.80 14.81 -4.28
N GLN A 133 2.48 14.82 -4.49
CA GLN A 133 1.85 14.12 -5.61
C GLN A 133 2.34 14.67 -6.96
N GLY A 134 2.43 16.00 -7.09
CA GLY A 134 2.95 16.65 -8.31
C GLY A 134 4.39 16.23 -8.65
N ALA A 135 5.23 15.96 -7.63
CA ALA A 135 6.59 15.48 -7.81
C ALA A 135 6.65 14.13 -8.55
N VAL A 136 5.66 13.23 -8.34
CA VAL A 136 5.57 11.96 -9.08
C VAL A 136 5.56 12.22 -10.59
N TYR A 137 4.67 13.08 -11.05
CA TYR A 137 4.52 13.36 -12.49
C TYR A 137 5.69 14.14 -13.06
N GLN A 138 6.34 14.98 -12.24
CA GLN A 138 7.55 15.66 -12.65
C GLN A 138 8.71 14.66 -12.86
N LEU A 139 8.88 13.70 -11.98
CA LEU A 139 9.88 12.63 -12.12
C LEU A 139 9.58 11.72 -13.31
N LEU A 140 8.32 11.30 -13.48
CA LEU A 140 7.92 10.54 -14.67
C LEU A 140 8.25 11.28 -15.96
N LYS A 141 7.95 12.57 -16.03
CA LYS A 141 8.27 13.41 -17.18
C LYS A 141 9.78 13.55 -17.41
N ALA A 142 10.55 13.76 -16.34
CA ALA A 142 12.00 13.99 -16.45
C ALA A 142 12.74 12.74 -16.96
N HIS A 143 12.35 11.55 -16.49
CA HIS A 143 13.12 10.32 -16.72
C HIS A 143 12.51 9.35 -17.73
N PHE A 144 11.20 9.43 -17.98
CA PHE A 144 10.50 8.44 -18.81
C PHE A 144 9.84 9.03 -20.06
N ARG A 145 9.83 10.35 -20.27
CA ARG A 145 9.12 10.99 -21.38
C ARG A 145 9.49 10.44 -22.76
N LEU A 146 10.71 9.96 -22.94
CA LEU A 146 11.20 9.40 -24.20
C LEU A 146 11.01 7.88 -24.29
N GLU A 147 10.54 7.24 -23.24
CA GLU A 147 10.25 5.81 -23.25
C GLU A 147 8.89 5.54 -23.91
N PRO A 148 8.74 4.45 -24.68
CA PRO A 148 7.50 4.15 -25.38
C PRO A 148 6.32 3.90 -24.44
N TYR A 149 6.59 3.49 -23.20
CA TYR A 149 5.60 3.22 -22.14
C TYR A 149 5.34 4.43 -21.21
N TYR A 150 5.79 5.63 -21.57
CA TYR A 150 5.62 6.83 -20.70
C TYR A 150 4.16 7.17 -20.42
N ILE A 151 3.33 7.15 -21.47
CA ILE A 151 1.89 7.44 -21.30
C ILE A 151 1.21 6.37 -20.45
N ASP A 152 1.56 5.10 -20.64
CA ASP A 152 1.03 4.00 -19.82
C ASP A 152 1.40 4.15 -18.34
N LEU A 153 2.62 4.63 -18.02
CA LEU A 153 3.00 4.96 -16.65
C LEU A 153 2.14 6.10 -16.08
N VAL A 154 1.96 7.18 -16.84
CA VAL A 154 1.16 8.34 -16.41
C VAL A 154 -0.28 7.91 -16.14
N ASP A 155 -0.89 7.17 -17.06
CA ASP A 155 -2.26 6.66 -16.92
C ASP A 155 -2.38 5.71 -15.71
N LEU A 156 -1.41 4.81 -15.53
CA LEU A 156 -1.38 3.88 -14.41
C LEU A 156 -1.34 4.60 -13.05
N PHE A 157 -0.50 5.64 -12.91
CA PHE A 157 -0.43 6.43 -11.70
C PHE A 157 -1.70 7.25 -11.47
N HIS A 158 -2.29 7.85 -12.50
CA HIS A 158 -3.55 8.59 -12.39
C HIS A 158 -4.71 7.68 -12.00
N GLU A 159 -4.89 6.54 -12.68
CA GLU A 159 -5.96 5.58 -12.39
C GLU A 159 -5.82 5.05 -10.97
N THR A 160 -4.62 4.65 -10.56
CA THR A 160 -4.38 4.14 -9.21
C THR A 160 -4.62 5.21 -8.14
N THR A 161 -4.22 6.46 -8.40
CA THR A 161 -4.51 7.57 -7.49
C THR A 161 -6.02 7.76 -7.33
N TYR A 162 -6.76 7.84 -8.43
CA TYR A 162 -8.21 8.01 -8.41
C TYR A 162 -8.92 6.87 -7.67
N GLN A 163 -8.51 5.63 -7.92
CA GLN A 163 -9.03 4.45 -7.23
C GLN A 163 -8.78 4.52 -5.72
N THR A 164 -7.57 4.93 -5.31
CA THR A 164 -7.23 5.04 -3.89
C THR A 164 -8.03 6.13 -3.19
N GLU A 165 -8.22 7.27 -3.83
CA GLU A 165 -9.08 8.35 -3.32
C GLU A 165 -10.55 7.91 -3.19
N MET A 166 -11.07 7.12 -4.14
CA MET A 166 -12.41 6.54 -4.01
C MET A 166 -12.48 5.54 -2.84
N GLY A 167 -11.44 4.75 -2.60
CA GLY A 167 -11.35 3.87 -1.45
C GLY A 167 -11.37 4.64 -0.13
N GLN A 168 -10.62 5.74 -0.04
CA GLN A 168 -10.63 6.66 1.10
C GLN A 168 -12.03 7.26 1.33
N LEU A 169 -12.68 7.74 0.27
CA LEU A 169 -14.03 8.29 0.37
C LEU A 169 -15.02 7.24 0.89
N ILE A 170 -14.98 6.00 0.39
CA ILE A 170 -15.87 4.92 0.86
C ILE A 170 -15.61 4.64 2.34
N ASP A 171 -14.35 4.61 2.79
CA ASP A 171 -13.97 4.40 4.19
C ASP A 171 -14.60 5.49 5.09
N LEU A 172 -14.36 6.75 4.76
CA LEU A 172 -14.85 7.90 5.51
C LEU A 172 -16.38 7.94 5.65
N ILE A 173 -17.13 7.68 4.58
CA ILE A 173 -18.60 7.72 4.62
C ILE A 173 -19.21 6.47 5.26
N THR A 174 -18.44 5.38 5.36
CA THR A 174 -18.89 4.12 5.98
C THR A 174 -18.76 4.21 7.49
N ALA A 175 -17.64 4.72 7.97
CA ALA A 175 -17.24 4.70 9.36
C ALA A 175 -16.84 6.10 9.87
N PRO A 176 -17.74 7.11 9.81
CA PRO A 176 -17.43 8.44 10.32
C PRO A 176 -17.15 8.39 11.83
N GLU A 177 -16.12 9.12 12.27
CA GLU A 177 -15.64 9.09 13.67
C GLU A 177 -16.69 9.56 14.68
N ASP A 178 -17.53 10.51 14.27
CA ASP A 178 -18.54 11.16 15.13
C ASP A 178 -19.86 10.40 15.21
N LYS A 179 -20.08 9.41 14.33
CA LYS A 179 -21.37 8.73 14.21
C LYS A 179 -21.24 7.24 13.97
N VAL A 180 -21.20 6.46 15.03
CA VAL A 180 -21.19 5.00 14.94
C VAL A 180 -22.52 4.46 14.42
N ASN A 181 -22.48 3.73 13.31
CA ASN A 181 -23.65 3.06 12.74
C ASN A 181 -23.25 1.75 12.06
N LEU A 182 -23.27 0.67 12.82
CA LEU A 182 -22.87 -0.66 12.33
C LEU A 182 -23.84 -1.25 11.27
N SER A 183 -24.99 -0.62 11.01
CA SER A 183 -25.87 -1.06 9.91
C SER A 183 -25.32 -0.77 8.52
N LYS A 184 -24.34 0.14 8.42
CA LYS A 184 -23.61 0.43 7.20
C LYS A 184 -22.46 -0.54 6.91
N PHE A 185 -22.08 -1.34 7.90
CA PHE A 185 -20.94 -2.26 7.80
C PHE A 185 -21.37 -3.56 7.11
N SER A 186 -20.53 -4.03 6.21
CA SER A 186 -20.64 -5.34 5.56
C SER A 186 -19.27 -5.79 5.05
N LEU A 187 -19.07 -7.11 4.91
CA LEU A 187 -17.87 -7.67 4.29
C LEU A 187 -17.67 -7.19 2.86
N GLU A 188 -18.76 -6.98 2.10
CA GLU A 188 -18.69 -6.43 0.76
C GLU A 188 -18.15 -4.99 0.78
N ARG A 189 -18.65 -4.16 1.68
CA ARG A 189 -18.20 -2.78 1.82
C ARG A 189 -16.76 -2.69 2.29
N HIS A 190 -16.38 -3.49 3.28
CA HIS A 190 -15.00 -3.66 3.70
C HIS A 190 -14.11 -4.05 2.52
N ARG A 191 -14.52 -5.05 1.73
CA ARG A 191 -13.79 -5.49 0.55
C ARG A 191 -13.54 -4.36 -0.44
N LEU A 192 -14.54 -3.54 -0.74
CA LEU A 192 -14.38 -2.38 -1.63
C LEU A 192 -13.38 -1.36 -1.03
N ILE A 193 -13.49 -1.06 0.27
CA ILE A 193 -12.55 -0.17 0.95
C ILE A 193 -11.12 -0.69 0.76
N VAL A 194 -10.83 -1.92 1.14
CA VAL A 194 -9.46 -2.44 1.16
C VAL A 194 -8.87 -2.62 -0.24
N ILE A 195 -9.68 -3.01 -1.21
CA ILE A 195 -9.24 -3.12 -2.60
C ILE A 195 -8.81 -1.76 -3.15
N TYR A 196 -9.68 -0.76 -3.02
CA TYR A 196 -9.41 0.55 -3.60
C TYR A 196 -8.44 1.39 -2.76
N LYS A 197 -8.61 1.44 -1.43
CA LYS A 197 -7.73 2.20 -0.53
C LYS A 197 -6.30 1.65 -0.49
N THR A 198 -6.11 0.31 -0.65
CA THR A 198 -4.82 -0.33 -0.36
C THR A 198 -4.29 -1.23 -1.47
N ALA A 199 -5.10 -2.16 -2.02
CA ALA A 199 -4.59 -3.24 -2.85
C ALA A 199 -3.99 -2.75 -4.17
N PHE A 200 -4.63 -1.80 -4.85
CA PHE A 200 -4.15 -1.28 -6.13
C PHE A 200 -2.78 -0.62 -6.00
N TYR A 201 -2.62 0.38 -5.12
CA TYR A 201 -1.35 1.12 -5.06
C TYR A 201 -0.23 0.34 -4.38
N SER A 202 -0.57 -0.60 -3.49
CA SER A 202 0.43 -1.33 -2.68
C SER A 202 0.94 -2.60 -3.35
N PHE A 203 0.12 -3.25 -4.17
CA PHE A 203 0.42 -4.56 -4.75
C PHE A 203 0.42 -4.53 -6.27
N TYR A 204 -0.64 -4.04 -6.89
CA TYR A 204 -0.74 -4.03 -8.34
C TYR A 204 0.18 -2.99 -8.98
N LEU A 205 0.16 -1.74 -8.52
CA LEU A 205 0.97 -0.65 -9.10
C LEU A 205 2.47 -0.98 -9.17
N PRO A 206 3.13 -1.51 -8.12
CA PRO A 206 4.55 -1.85 -8.20
C PRO A 206 4.87 -2.86 -9.29
N VAL A 207 4.05 -3.90 -9.42
CA VAL A 207 4.25 -4.95 -10.43
C VAL A 207 3.93 -4.43 -11.82
N ALA A 208 2.85 -3.67 -11.99
CA ALA A 208 2.49 -3.07 -13.29
C ALA A 208 3.59 -2.11 -13.79
N CYS A 209 4.17 -1.27 -12.90
CA CYS A 209 5.34 -0.45 -13.23
C CYS A 209 6.53 -1.30 -13.70
N ALA A 210 6.81 -2.40 -12.98
CA ALA A 210 7.90 -3.30 -13.34
C ALA A 210 7.65 -4.02 -14.68
N LEU A 211 6.41 -4.41 -14.99
CA LEU A 211 6.06 -4.98 -16.28
C LEU A 211 6.31 -3.98 -17.42
N LEU A 212 5.91 -2.71 -17.23
CA LEU A 212 6.13 -1.65 -18.23
C LEU A 212 7.62 -1.40 -18.48
N VAL A 213 8.42 -1.20 -17.42
CA VAL A 213 9.85 -0.91 -17.57
C VAL A 213 10.63 -2.12 -18.10
N SER A 214 10.17 -3.33 -17.81
CA SER A 214 10.72 -4.57 -18.38
C SER A 214 10.20 -4.86 -19.78
N LYS A 215 9.36 -3.97 -20.35
CA LYS A 215 8.79 -4.10 -21.70
C LYS A 215 8.04 -5.41 -21.92
N ILE A 216 7.38 -5.92 -20.88
CA ILE A 216 6.49 -7.08 -20.99
C ILE A 216 5.31 -6.66 -21.88
N PRO A 217 4.99 -7.38 -22.95
CA PRO A 217 3.91 -6.99 -23.87
C PRO A 217 2.53 -7.10 -23.18
N TYR A 218 1.56 -6.31 -23.62
CA TYR A 218 0.18 -6.36 -23.11
C TYR A 218 -0.50 -7.70 -23.35
N SER A 219 -0.07 -8.42 -24.38
CA SER A 219 -0.48 -9.80 -24.64
C SER A 219 0.63 -10.58 -25.33
N TYR A 220 0.70 -11.89 -25.03
CA TYR A 220 1.57 -12.83 -25.74
C TYR A 220 0.89 -14.20 -25.86
N SER A 221 1.34 -14.97 -26.88
CA SER A 221 0.82 -16.32 -27.10
C SER A 221 1.70 -17.38 -26.45
N LEU A 222 1.07 -18.36 -25.82
CA LEU A 222 1.73 -19.55 -25.32
C LEU A 222 1.99 -20.57 -26.46
N PRO A 223 2.90 -21.54 -26.28
CA PRO A 223 3.08 -22.64 -27.23
C PRO A 223 1.80 -23.45 -27.48
N SER A 224 0.85 -23.44 -26.55
CA SER A 224 -0.48 -24.06 -26.71
C SER A 224 -1.43 -23.30 -27.64
N GLY A 225 -1.07 -22.09 -28.06
CA GLY A 225 -1.95 -21.18 -28.82
C GLY A 225 -2.82 -20.28 -27.94
N ALA A 226 -2.84 -20.47 -26.61
CA ALA A 226 -3.59 -19.59 -25.70
C ALA A 226 -2.91 -18.21 -25.60
N THR A 227 -3.72 -17.16 -25.50
CA THR A 227 -3.25 -15.78 -25.28
C THR A 227 -3.24 -15.44 -23.81
N VAL A 228 -2.14 -14.87 -23.32
CA VAL A 228 -1.98 -14.35 -21.96
C VAL A 228 -1.99 -12.83 -21.99
N GLN A 229 -2.69 -12.22 -21.04
CA GLN A 229 -2.70 -10.79 -20.78
C GLN A 229 -2.01 -10.54 -19.42
N PRO A 230 -0.72 -10.22 -19.39
CA PRO A 230 0.09 -10.20 -18.15
C PRO A 230 -0.44 -9.26 -17.07
N PHE A 231 -0.96 -8.10 -17.48
CA PHE A 231 -1.52 -7.12 -16.53
C PHE A 231 -2.80 -7.64 -15.87
N ASP A 232 -3.68 -8.32 -16.62
CA ASP A 232 -4.90 -8.92 -16.06
C ASP A 232 -4.60 -10.12 -15.17
N VAL A 233 -3.66 -10.97 -15.56
CA VAL A 233 -3.17 -12.07 -14.72
C VAL A 233 -2.59 -11.50 -13.42
N SER A 234 -1.73 -10.50 -13.50
CA SER A 234 -1.15 -9.84 -12.32
C SER A 234 -2.23 -9.24 -11.42
N ARG A 235 -3.20 -8.54 -11.98
CA ARG A 235 -4.34 -7.98 -11.23
C ARG A 235 -5.15 -9.06 -10.53
N SER A 236 -5.43 -10.18 -11.22
CA SER A 236 -6.22 -11.31 -10.68
C SER A 236 -5.58 -12.00 -9.47
N ILE A 237 -4.26 -11.86 -9.29
CA ILE A 237 -3.50 -12.41 -8.17
C ILE A 237 -3.24 -11.35 -7.10
N LEU A 238 -2.77 -10.16 -7.51
CA LEU A 238 -2.28 -9.12 -6.59
C LEU A 238 -3.41 -8.38 -5.86
N ILE A 239 -4.59 -8.23 -6.46
CA ILE A 239 -5.73 -7.62 -5.77
C ILE A 239 -6.25 -8.51 -4.63
N PRO A 240 -6.53 -9.83 -4.82
CA PRO A 240 -6.85 -10.71 -3.70
C PRO A 240 -5.73 -10.82 -2.65
N LEU A 241 -4.48 -10.74 -3.06
CA LEU A 241 -3.34 -10.75 -2.15
C LEU A 241 -3.28 -9.47 -1.31
N GLY A 242 -3.61 -8.32 -1.89
CA GLY A 242 -3.74 -7.05 -1.17
C GLY A 242 -4.94 -7.03 -0.23
N GLU A 243 -6.07 -7.64 -0.60
CA GLU A 243 -7.22 -7.87 0.27
C GLU A 243 -6.83 -8.73 1.48
N TYR A 244 -6.15 -9.86 1.25
CA TYR A 244 -5.65 -10.72 2.31
C TYR A 244 -4.67 -9.98 3.24
N PHE A 245 -3.77 -9.18 2.70
CA PHE A 245 -2.85 -8.36 3.49
C PHE A 245 -3.59 -7.42 4.45
N GLN A 246 -4.64 -6.75 3.99
CA GLN A 246 -5.40 -5.82 4.83
C GLN A 246 -6.26 -6.56 5.86
N ILE A 247 -6.90 -7.67 5.48
CA ILE A 247 -7.62 -8.53 6.43
C ILE A 247 -6.69 -9.04 7.54
N GLN A 248 -5.44 -9.37 7.19
CA GLN A 248 -4.42 -9.74 8.18
C GLN A 248 -4.04 -8.54 9.07
N ASP A 249 -3.96 -7.32 8.53
CA ASP A 249 -3.68 -6.11 9.34
C ASP A 249 -4.81 -5.86 10.34
N ASP A 250 -6.07 -5.92 9.90
CA ASP A 250 -7.26 -5.82 10.76
C ASP A 250 -7.27 -6.90 11.86
N PHE A 251 -6.91 -8.13 11.49
CA PHE A 251 -6.85 -9.24 12.45
C PHE A 251 -5.72 -9.04 13.47
N LEU A 252 -4.56 -8.56 13.04
CA LEU A 252 -3.42 -8.27 13.92
C LEU A 252 -3.72 -7.09 14.84
N ASP A 253 -4.49 -6.10 14.41
CA ASP A 253 -4.92 -4.97 15.23
C ASP A 253 -5.73 -5.45 16.46
N PHE A 254 -6.63 -6.44 16.27
CA PHE A 254 -7.37 -7.08 17.34
C PHE A 254 -6.52 -8.07 18.16
N SER A 255 -5.76 -8.94 17.49
CA SER A 255 -5.19 -10.15 18.10
C SER A 255 -3.74 -10.01 18.57
N GLY A 256 -3.03 -9.02 18.08
CA GLY A 256 -1.61 -8.80 18.35
C GLY A 256 -1.36 -7.97 19.60
N THR A 257 -0.19 -8.17 20.23
CA THR A 257 0.27 -7.28 21.30
C THR A 257 1.01 -6.08 20.72
N PRO A 258 1.09 -4.93 21.45
CA PRO A 258 1.86 -3.77 21.00
C PRO A 258 3.32 -4.10 20.65
N GLU A 259 3.95 -5.05 21.35
CA GLU A 259 5.32 -5.51 21.09
C GLU A 259 5.41 -6.27 19.75
N GLN A 260 4.37 -7.05 19.42
CA GLN A 260 4.31 -7.83 18.18
C GLN A 260 4.05 -6.94 16.97
N ILE A 261 3.03 -6.07 17.04
CA ILE A 261 2.59 -5.27 15.90
C ILE A 261 3.28 -3.90 15.78
N GLY A 262 3.98 -3.47 16.85
CA GLY A 262 4.70 -2.19 16.88
C GLY A 262 3.80 -0.95 17.03
N LYS A 263 2.52 -1.15 17.32
CA LYS A 263 1.50 -0.10 17.60
C LYS A 263 0.46 -0.64 18.58
N ILE A 264 -0.33 0.24 19.16
CA ILE A 264 -1.56 -0.15 19.86
C ILE A 264 -2.66 -0.29 18.80
N GLY A 265 -3.40 -1.40 18.80
CA GLY A 265 -4.56 -1.57 17.92
C GLY A 265 -5.67 -0.59 18.32
N THR A 266 -6.25 0.09 17.34
CA THR A 266 -7.27 1.14 17.58
C THR A 266 -8.54 0.95 16.76
N ASP A 267 -8.62 -0.06 15.90
CA ASP A 267 -9.75 -0.26 14.99
C ASP A 267 -11.10 -0.31 15.71
N ILE A 268 -11.16 -0.89 16.92
CA ILE A 268 -12.39 -0.97 17.71
C ILE A 268 -12.84 0.41 18.19
N VAL A 269 -11.90 1.20 18.73
CA VAL A 269 -12.23 2.52 19.32
C VAL A 269 -12.42 3.60 18.28
N ASP A 270 -11.76 3.46 17.12
CA ASP A 270 -11.81 4.40 15.98
C ASP A 270 -12.95 4.07 15.00
N ASN A 271 -13.89 3.18 15.38
CA ASN A 271 -15.06 2.83 14.55
C ASN A 271 -14.70 2.29 13.15
N LYS A 272 -13.56 1.61 12.98
CA LYS A 272 -13.14 1.13 11.67
C LYS A 272 -14.05 0.01 11.14
N CYS A 273 -14.38 0.08 9.85
CA CYS A 273 -15.14 -0.98 9.15
C CYS A 273 -14.21 -2.16 8.82
N SER A 274 -13.58 -2.77 9.86
CA SER A 274 -12.61 -3.84 9.71
C SER A 274 -13.25 -5.19 9.37
N TRP A 275 -12.46 -6.12 8.84
CA TRP A 275 -12.89 -7.50 8.61
C TRP A 275 -13.36 -8.18 9.90
N VAL A 276 -12.71 -7.89 11.03
CA VAL A 276 -12.99 -8.47 12.34
C VAL A 276 -14.41 -8.13 12.79
N VAL A 277 -14.77 -6.83 12.82
CA VAL A 277 -16.12 -6.42 13.24
C VAL A 277 -17.19 -6.90 12.26
N ASN A 278 -16.93 -6.88 10.95
CA ASN A 278 -17.88 -7.36 9.95
C ASN A 278 -18.13 -8.88 10.07
N THR A 279 -17.09 -9.65 10.38
CA THR A 279 -17.21 -11.08 10.68
C THR A 279 -17.98 -11.30 11.96
N ALA A 280 -17.71 -10.53 13.02
CA ALA A 280 -18.47 -10.59 14.27
C ALA A 280 -19.96 -10.27 14.06
N ILE A 281 -20.27 -9.21 13.30
CA ILE A 281 -21.67 -8.86 12.96
C ILE A 281 -22.40 -10.02 12.27
N ARG A 282 -21.73 -10.72 11.35
CA ARG A 282 -22.30 -11.86 10.62
C ARG A 282 -22.58 -13.08 11.53
N LEU A 283 -21.74 -13.30 12.53
CA LEU A 283 -21.82 -14.47 13.43
C LEU A 283 -22.70 -14.22 14.66
N ALA A 284 -22.87 -12.96 15.05
CA ALA A 284 -23.55 -12.56 16.27
C ALA A 284 -25.05 -12.91 16.26
N ASN A 285 -25.54 -13.46 17.36
CA ASN A 285 -26.96 -13.53 17.67
C ASN A 285 -27.50 -12.14 18.07
N PRO A 286 -28.84 -11.94 18.26
CA PRO A 286 -29.40 -10.62 18.56
C PRO A 286 -28.84 -9.96 19.84
N GLU A 287 -28.56 -10.73 20.89
CA GLU A 287 -27.99 -10.24 22.15
C GLU A 287 -26.52 -9.77 21.92
N GLN A 288 -25.73 -10.58 21.23
CA GLN A 288 -24.35 -10.28 20.87
C GLN A 288 -24.27 -9.08 19.93
N ARG A 289 -25.22 -8.96 18.97
CA ARG A 289 -25.32 -7.80 18.11
C ARG A 289 -25.56 -6.51 18.91
N LYS A 290 -26.42 -6.54 19.90
CA LYS A 290 -26.67 -5.41 20.79
C LYS A 290 -25.40 -4.98 21.54
N ILE A 291 -24.59 -5.95 21.99
CA ILE A 291 -23.28 -5.65 22.61
C ILE A 291 -22.38 -4.87 21.65
N LEU A 292 -22.31 -5.26 20.37
CA LEU A 292 -21.54 -4.51 19.36
C LEU A 292 -22.08 -3.10 19.17
N ASP A 293 -23.40 -2.94 18.99
CA ASP A 293 -24.03 -1.63 18.76
C ASP A 293 -23.81 -0.64 19.93
N GLU A 294 -23.74 -1.15 21.18
CA GLU A 294 -23.54 -0.34 22.38
C GLU A 294 -22.07 0.02 22.66
N ASN A 295 -21.11 -0.82 22.21
CA ASN A 295 -19.73 -0.73 22.67
C ASN A 295 -18.71 -0.43 21.55
N TYR A 296 -18.95 -0.82 20.29
CA TYR A 296 -18.02 -0.60 19.18
C TYR A 296 -17.95 0.90 18.81
N GLY A 297 -16.77 1.35 18.38
CA GLY A 297 -16.54 2.74 17.95
C GLY A 297 -16.64 3.73 19.11
N ARG A 298 -16.26 3.33 20.33
CA ARG A 298 -16.30 4.20 21.50
C ARG A 298 -14.89 4.34 22.07
N LYS A 299 -14.41 5.57 22.25
CA LYS A 299 -13.11 5.89 22.87
C LYS A 299 -13.16 5.65 24.37
N ASP A 300 -13.42 4.39 24.76
CA ASP A 300 -13.59 3.91 26.14
C ASP A 300 -12.97 2.52 26.28
N ALA A 301 -11.96 2.40 27.15
CA ALA A 301 -11.20 1.16 27.33
C ALA A 301 -12.04 0.00 27.90
N GLU A 302 -13.06 0.26 28.71
CA GLU A 302 -13.94 -0.80 29.23
C GLU A 302 -14.84 -1.33 28.11
N LYS A 303 -15.36 -0.46 27.25
CA LYS A 303 -16.14 -0.86 26.07
C LYS A 303 -15.29 -1.64 25.07
N GLU A 304 -14.04 -1.23 24.84
CA GLU A 304 -13.09 -1.97 24.01
C GLU A 304 -12.89 -3.41 24.53
N LYS A 305 -12.71 -3.58 25.85
CA LYS A 305 -12.59 -4.91 26.47
C LYS A 305 -13.83 -5.77 26.26
N VAL A 306 -15.03 -5.19 26.35
CA VAL A 306 -16.29 -5.91 26.10
C VAL A 306 -16.34 -6.41 24.66
N VAL A 307 -15.96 -5.57 23.69
CA VAL A 307 -15.92 -5.96 22.27
C VAL A 307 -14.88 -7.04 22.02
N LYS A 308 -13.66 -6.92 22.58
CA LYS A 308 -12.62 -7.96 22.46
C LYS A 308 -13.06 -9.29 23.06
N ALA A 309 -13.72 -9.29 24.21
CA ALA A 309 -14.27 -10.50 24.83
C ALA A 309 -15.31 -11.18 23.93
N LEU A 310 -16.18 -10.39 23.28
CA LEU A 310 -17.15 -10.91 22.32
C LEU A 310 -16.47 -11.50 21.07
N PHE A 311 -15.40 -10.87 20.56
CA PHE A 311 -14.65 -11.42 19.43
C PHE A 311 -14.02 -12.78 19.76
N GLU A 312 -13.53 -12.97 20.99
CA GLU A 312 -13.03 -14.27 21.47
C GLU A 312 -14.18 -15.30 21.61
N GLU A 313 -15.34 -14.91 22.16
CA GLU A 313 -16.55 -15.78 22.26
C GLU A 313 -17.01 -16.24 20.86
N LEU A 314 -16.99 -15.35 19.88
CA LEU A 314 -17.33 -15.63 18.47
C LEU A 314 -16.24 -16.40 17.73
N LYS A 315 -15.13 -16.74 18.38
CA LYS A 315 -14.00 -17.49 17.82
C LYS A 315 -13.43 -16.86 16.53
N ILE A 316 -13.31 -15.53 16.50
CA ILE A 316 -12.81 -14.82 15.34
C ILE A 316 -11.41 -15.30 14.91
N ARG A 317 -10.59 -15.78 15.88
CA ARG A 317 -9.25 -16.35 15.57
C ARG A 317 -9.34 -17.61 14.72
N ASP A 318 -10.29 -18.49 15.02
CA ASP A 318 -10.48 -19.73 14.25
C ASP A 318 -11.00 -19.41 12.84
N VAL A 319 -11.96 -18.48 12.76
CA VAL A 319 -12.51 -18.02 11.47
C VAL A 319 -11.41 -17.37 10.59
N TYR A 320 -10.50 -16.59 11.19
CA TYR A 320 -9.37 -16.01 10.47
C TYR A 320 -8.40 -17.11 9.99
N ALA A 321 -8.08 -18.10 10.82
CA ALA A 321 -7.19 -19.19 10.44
C ALA A 321 -7.73 -19.98 9.23
N GLU A 322 -9.03 -20.28 9.22
CA GLU A 322 -9.69 -20.93 8.07
C GLU A 322 -9.66 -20.05 6.81
N TYR A 323 -9.93 -18.75 6.97
CA TYR A 323 -9.84 -17.79 5.88
C TYR A 323 -8.44 -17.73 5.29
N GLU A 324 -7.40 -17.61 6.14
CA GLU A 324 -6.00 -17.50 5.72
C GLU A 324 -5.56 -18.73 4.91
N GLU A 325 -5.80 -19.94 5.41
CA GLU A 325 -5.44 -21.17 4.70
C GLU A 325 -6.16 -21.29 3.35
N LYS A 326 -7.44 -20.90 3.30
CA LYS A 326 -8.22 -20.91 2.07
C LYS A 326 -7.66 -19.95 1.03
N VAL A 327 -7.48 -18.68 1.39
CA VAL A 327 -7.03 -17.65 0.45
C VAL A 327 -5.61 -17.91 -0.05
N VAL A 328 -4.72 -18.41 0.82
CA VAL A 328 -3.36 -18.76 0.44
C VAL A 328 -3.35 -19.95 -0.53
N SER A 329 -4.21 -20.97 -0.29
CA SER A 329 -4.36 -22.10 -1.22
C SER A 329 -4.84 -21.63 -2.60
N GLU A 330 -5.85 -20.76 -2.65
CA GLU A 330 -6.38 -20.18 -3.91
C GLU A 330 -5.33 -19.34 -4.64
N LEU A 331 -4.55 -18.53 -3.93
CA LEU A 331 -3.46 -17.74 -4.50
C LEU A 331 -2.35 -18.62 -5.06
N ARG A 332 -1.91 -19.65 -4.32
CA ARG A 332 -0.91 -20.61 -4.79
C ARG A 332 -1.37 -21.37 -6.02
N GLN A 333 -2.64 -21.76 -6.09
CA GLN A 333 -3.21 -22.39 -7.27
C GLN A 333 -3.12 -21.44 -8.48
N LYS A 334 -3.61 -20.20 -8.37
CA LYS A 334 -3.55 -19.21 -9.45
C LYS A 334 -2.12 -18.92 -9.92
N ILE A 335 -1.17 -18.79 -8.99
CA ILE A 335 0.25 -18.65 -9.32
C ILE A 335 0.76 -19.88 -10.05
N GLY A 336 0.35 -21.07 -9.61
CA GLY A 336 0.70 -22.36 -10.24
C GLY A 336 0.26 -22.47 -11.71
N GLU A 337 -0.86 -21.84 -12.07
CA GLU A 337 -1.43 -21.86 -13.43
C GLU A 337 -0.65 -20.97 -14.43
N ILE A 338 0.24 -20.08 -13.96
CA ILE A 338 1.08 -19.26 -14.84
C ILE A 338 2.01 -20.18 -15.62
N VAL A 339 1.95 -20.10 -16.96
CA VAL A 339 2.91 -20.74 -17.85
C VAL A 339 4.02 -19.74 -18.17
N GLU A 340 5.22 -20.05 -17.68
CA GLU A 340 6.37 -19.19 -17.91
C GLU A 340 6.93 -19.36 -19.32
N VAL A 341 7.15 -18.24 -19.99
CA VAL A 341 7.80 -18.18 -21.31
C VAL A 341 8.87 -17.07 -21.29
N PRO A 342 9.89 -17.13 -22.16
CA PRO A 342 10.85 -16.05 -22.30
C PRO A 342 10.14 -14.71 -22.59
N GLY A 343 10.48 -13.66 -21.83
CA GLY A 343 9.83 -12.34 -21.97
C GLY A 343 8.40 -12.27 -21.45
N GLY A 344 7.91 -13.28 -20.74
CA GLY A 344 6.59 -13.33 -20.10
C GLY A 344 6.65 -13.20 -18.59
N LEU A 345 5.50 -13.47 -17.94
CA LEU A 345 5.38 -13.49 -16.48
C LEU A 345 6.21 -14.62 -15.86
N LYS A 346 6.71 -14.37 -14.64
CA LYS A 346 7.36 -15.36 -13.79
C LYS A 346 6.58 -15.56 -12.51
N LYS A 347 6.37 -16.81 -12.09
CA LYS A 347 5.68 -17.19 -10.84
C LYS A 347 6.34 -16.55 -9.61
N GLU A 348 7.67 -16.45 -9.66
CA GLU A 348 8.48 -15.91 -8.57
C GLU A 348 8.10 -14.45 -8.22
N VAL A 349 7.62 -13.65 -9.18
CA VAL A 349 7.10 -12.31 -8.91
C VAL A 349 6.01 -12.36 -7.84
N PHE A 350 5.05 -13.25 -7.99
CA PHE A 350 3.89 -13.36 -7.10
C PHE A 350 4.22 -14.13 -5.82
N ASN A 351 5.03 -15.19 -5.92
CA ASN A 351 5.50 -15.93 -4.74
C ASN A 351 6.26 -15.04 -3.77
N SER A 352 7.13 -14.15 -4.29
CA SER A 352 7.90 -13.21 -3.45
C SER A 352 7.01 -12.28 -2.61
N PHE A 353 5.84 -11.88 -3.10
CA PHE A 353 4.84 -11.12 -2.35
C PHE A 353 4.11 -12.01 -1.34
N LEU A 354 3.62 -13.17 -1.78
CA LEU A 354 2.86 -14.08 -0.93
C LEU A 354 3.70 -14.56 0.27
N ASP A 355 4.97 -14.93 0.05
CA ASP A 355 5.86 -15.41 1.11
C ASP A 355 6.21 -14.33 2.14
N LYS A 356 6.26 -13.06 1.73
CA LYS A 356 6.46 -11.92 2.65
C LYS A 356 5.24 -11.68 3.55
N ILE A 357 4.05 -12.09 3.13
CA ILE A 357 2.78 -11.82 3.84
C ILE A 357 2.30 -13.05 4.62
N TYR A 358 2.43 -14.24 4.05
CA TYR A 358 1.90 -15.46 4.66
C TYR A 358 2.48 -15.69 6.06
N LYS A 359 1.58 -15.80 7.05
CA LYS A 359 1.91 -15.99 8.47
C LYS A 359 2.87 -14.93 9.04
N ARG A 360 2.87 -13.71 8.48
CA ARG A 360 3.64 -12.62 9.08
C ARG A 360 3.14 -12.35 10.50
N LYS A 361 4.08 -11.96 11.37
CA LYS A 361 3.80 -11.65 12.79
C LYS A 361 3.90 -10.14 13.07
N LYS A 362 4.28 -9.34 12.04
CA LYS A 362 4.54 -7.91 12.20
C LYS A 362 4.34 -7.14 10.88
#